data_89742a8006afd182a03baae6933799b3
#
_entry.id   89742a8006afd182a03baae6933799b3
#
_cell.length_a   1.000
_cell.length_b   1.000
_cell.length_c   1.000
_cell.angle_alpha   90.00
_cell.angle_beta   90.00
_cell.angle_gamma   90.00
#
_symmetry.space_group_name_H-M   'P 1'
#
loop_
_entity.id
_entity.type
_entity.pdbx_description
1 polymer ?
#
loop_
_entity_poly.entity_id
_entity_poly.type
_entity_poly.pdbx_seq_one_letter_code
_entity_poly.pdbx_strand_id
1 'polypeptide(L)'
;MNLTALGITPIVIFNGVVWFFFTFAYFYQIVYLLRVMFKGDVVLPQAKKHHRYAFVIPAHNEESVVGNLVTSILSQKYEGTVDCYVIADACTDKTFERAQAAGAITWARNDLVRKGKSWVLDYAFNRILDEKPDAYDAFFIMDADNILSPNYVEIMNQAFDAGYLVCTSYRNSKNFDSSWISSAYALWFLREAKFLNNARMMLGTSCAISGSGWMVAVPIIRGMHGWRFHTLTEDIQFSTFCCAHDIQIGYAPAEFFDEQPITFKASWTQRMRWTKGFYQVFFSYFKNLVHGISHKRFSSYDMLMTVAPGMILTLLSFFVNAAYLIVGVLSHGFIATTAELAMCIASLFVTFLSMYITFFVLGVITTISERKHIHSHKRWRVIANMFTFPLFMMTYIPITVAALFKKVEWVPTKHDIAVNFDQVMSEGTQNI
;
A
#
# COMPACT_ATOMS: atom_id res chain seq x y z
N MET A 1 18.86 23.44 -38.63
CA MET A 1 19.12 24.00 -37.30
C MET A 1 19.86 22.95 -36.49
N ASN A 2 21.09 23.21 -36.08
CA ASN A 2 21.93 22.17 -35.43
C ASN A 2 21.51 22.11 -33.95
N LEU A 3 20.84 21.04 -33.54
CA LEU A 3 20.31 20.85 -32.18
C LEU A 3 21.40 20.94 -31.10
N THR A 4 22.64 20.51 -31.47
CA THR A 4 23.79 20.61 -30.57
C THR A 4 24.23 22.06 -30.32
N ALA A 5 24.00 22.97 -31.25
CA ALA A 5 24.26 24.39 -31.07
C ALA A 5 23.29 25.07 -30.09
N LEU A 6 22.11 24.43 -29.83
CA LEU A 6 21.13 24.83 -28.83
C LEU A 6 21.33 24.12 -27.47
N GLY A 7 22.44 23.36 -27.32
CA GLY A 7 22.65 22.56 -26.08
C GLY A 7 21.76 21.34 -25.98
N ILE A 8 21.01 20.96 -27.03
CA ILE A 8 20.10 19.81 -27.03
C ILE A 8 20.87 18.59 -27.45
N THR A 9 21.38 17.84 -26.50
CA THR A 9 22.07 16.57 -26.71
C THR A 9 21.10 15.37 -26.73
N PRO A 10 21.49 14.23 -27.28
CA PRO A 10 20.66 13.02 -27.29
C PRO A 10 20.15 12.63 -25.91
N ILE A 11 20.96 12.84 -24.86
CA ILE A 11 20.55 12.52 -23.48
C ILE A 11 19.47 13.47 -22.94
N VAL A 12 19.51 14.74 -23.31
CA VAL A 12 18.46 15.71 -22.94
C VAL A 12 17.14 15.33 -23.59
N ILE A 13 17.18 14.93 -24.88
CA ILE A 13 16.00 14.44 -25.61
C ILE A 13 15.46 13.19 -24.93
N PHE A 14 16.34 12.21 -24.64
CA PHE A 14 15.94 10.97 -23.96
C PHE A 14 15.26 11.24 -22.61
N ASN A 15 15.87 12.04 -21.75
CA ASN A 15 15.30 12.40 -20.46
C ASN A 15 13.97 13.16 -20.59
N GLY A 16 13.85 14.05 -21.57
CA GLY A 16 12.60 14.73 -21.90
C GLY A 16 11.49 13.76 -22.33
N VAL A 17 11.82 12.77 -23.14
CA VAL A 17 10.89 11.71 -23.58
C VAL A 17 10.46 10.86 -22.38
N VAL A 18 11.39 10.42 -21.53
CA VAL A 18 11.07 9.65 -20.31
C VAL A 18 10.14 10.47 -19.38
N TRP A 19 10.45 11.76 -19.18
CA TRP A 19 9.61 12.66 -18.37
C TRP A 19 8.20 12.82 -18.96
N PHE A 20 8.10 13.01 -20.28
CA PHE A 20 6.82 13.11 -20.97
C PHE A 20 5.99 11.83 -20.82
N PHE A 21 6.58 10.66 -21.05
CA PHE A 21 5.91 9.38 -20.87
C PHE A 21 5.46 9.18 -19.42
N PHE A 22 6.30 9.51 -18.46
CA PHE A 22 5.95 9.41 -17.05
C PHE A 22 4.75 10.32 -16.73
N THR A 23 4.80 11.58 -17.13
CA THR A 23 3.73 12.56 -16.89
C THR A 23 2.42 12.10 -17.54
N PHE A 24 2.50 11.65 -18.80
CA PHE A 24 1.31 11.18 -19.54
C PHE A 24 0.72 9.92 -18.91
N ALA A 25 1.57 8.95 -18.54
CA ALA A 25 1.13 7.69 -17.95
C ALA A 25 0.40 7.88 -16.61
N TYR A 26 0.79 8.90 -15.82
CA TYR A 26 0.17 9.18 -14.53
C TYR A 26 -0.81 10.36 -14.54
N PHE A 27 -1.08 10.96 -15.71
CA PHE A 27 -1.99 12.11 -15.82
C PHE A 27 -3.38 11.83 -15.24
N TYR A 28 -3.87 10.61 -15.37
CA TYR A 28 -5.16 10.18 -14.82
C TYR A 28 -5.26 10.39 -13.30
N GLN A 29 -4.14 10.37 -12.56
CA GLN A 29 -4.15 10.64 -11.11
C GLN A 29 -4.49 12.12 -10.81
N ILE A 30 -4.28 13.02 -11.75
CA ILE A 30 -4.77 14.40 -11.63
C ILE A 30 -6.32 14.40 -11.71
N VAL A 31 -6.90 13.58 -12.57
CA VAL A 31 -8.37 13.41 -12.64
C VAL A 31 -8.91 12.84 -11.32
N TYR A 32 -8.21 11.87 -10.72
CA TYR A 32 -8.54 11.33 -9.41
C TYR A 32 -8.53 12.41 -8.33
N LEU A 33 -7.44 13.18 -8.26
CA LEU A 33 -7.29 14.28 -7.32
C LEU A 33 -8.44 15.29 -7.46
N LEU A 34 -8.69 15.77 -8.68
CA LEU A 34 -9.76 16.74 -8.96
C LEU A 34 -11.13 16.16 -8.61
N ARG A 35 -11.39 14.88 -8.93
CA ARG A 35 -12.66 14.23 -8.61
C ARG A 35 -12.95 14.26 -7.12
N VAL A 36 -11.95 13.94 -6.29
CA VAL A 36 -12.08 13.95 -4.83
C VAL A 36 -12.20 15.38 -4.30
N MET A 37 -11.40 16.32 -4.81
CA MET A 37 -11.46 17.73 -4.35
C MET A 37 -12.82 18.38 -4.62
N PHE A 38 -13.48 18.07 -5.75
CA PHE A 38 -14.77 18.67 -6.10
C PHE A 38 -15.99 17.92 -5.57
N LYS A 39 -15.90 16.62 -5.32
CA LYS A 39 -17.05 15.78 -4.94
C LYS A 39 -16.95 15.17 -3.55
N GLY A 40 -15.79 15.29 -2.90
CA GLY A 40 -15.56 14.74 -1.55
C GLY A 40 -15.39 13.23 -1.55
N ASP A 41 -15.93 12.59 -0.53
CA ASP A 41 -15.81 11.16 -0.31
C ASP A 41 -16.95 10.37 -0.94
N VAL A 42 -16.69 9.08 -1.20
CA VAL A 42 -17.73 8.14 -1.60
C VAL A 42 -18.77 8.02 -0.49
N VAL A 43 -20.02 8.04 -0.89
CA VAL A 43 -21.15 7.78 0.01
C VAL A 43 -21.70 6.40 -0.33
N LEU A 44 -21.61 5.50 0.63
CA LEU A 44 -22.15 4.15 0.50
C LEU A 44 -23.65 4.16 0.87
N PRO A 45 -24.48 3.34 0.20
CA PRO A 45 -25.86 3.16 0.63
C PRO A 45 -25.90 2.50 2.01
N GLN A 46 -26.95 2.74 2.77
CA GLN A 46 -27.19 1.98 3.99
C GLN A 46 -27.38 0.50 3.67
N ALA A 47 -26.72 -0.35 4.44
CA ALA A 47 -26.87 -1.79 4.29
C ALA A 47 -28.30 -2.23 4.67
N LYS A 48 -28.85 -3.16 3.88
CA LYS A 48 -30.16 -3.78 4.14
C LYS A 48 -30.05 -5.04 4.97
N LYS A 49 -28.84 -5.64 4.98
CA LYS A 49 -28.54 -6.89 5.66
C LYS A 49 -27.24 -6.78 6.45
N HIS A 50 -27.25 -7.31 7.66
CA HIS A 50 -26.05 -7.54 8.45
C HIS A 50 -25.51 -8.93 8.09
N HIS A 51 -24.39 -8.94 7.35
CA HIS A 51 -23.72 -10.16 6.93
C HIS A 51 -22.85 -10.75 8.05
N ARG A 52 -22.39 -12.00 7.88
CA ARG A 52 -21.61 -12.72 8.88
C ARG A 52 -20.14 -12.71 8.48
N TYR A 53 -19.30 -12.29 9.38
CA TYR A 53 -17.89 -12.07 9.11
C TYR A 53 -16.98 -12.87 10.03
N ALA A 54 -15.85 -13.31 9.49
CA ALA A 54 -14.73 -13.79 10.27
C ALA A 54 -13.50 -12.93 9.98
N PHE A 55 -12.88 -12.41 11.02
CA PHE A 55 -11.56 -11.81 10.94
C PHE A 55 -10.50 -12.90 10.98
N VAL A 56 -9.51 -12.80 10.09
CA VAL A 56 -8.37 -13.70 9.99
C VAL A 56 -7.10 -12.88 10.21
N ILE A 57 -6.42 -13.18 11.30
CA ILE A 57 -5.28 -12.42 11.80
C ILE A 57 -4.05 -13.33 11.85
N PRO A 58 -3.16 -13.29 10.85
CA PRO A 58 -1.84 -13.89 10.94
C PRO A 58 -1.00 -13.16 11.99
N ALA A 59 -0.43 -13.90 12.96
CA ALA A 59 0.39 -13.32 14.01
C ALA A 59 1.68 -14.12 14.22
N HIS A 60 2.82 -13.42 14.31
CA HIS A 60 4.12 -14.02 14.59
C HIS A 60 4.91 -13.15 15.58
N ASN A 61 4.95 -13.55 16.85
CA ASN A 61 5.58 -12.80 17.95
C ASN A 61 5.00 -11.38 18.11
N GLU A 62 3.68 -11.30 18.30
CA GLU A 62 2.91 -10.05 18.42
C GLU A 62 2.22 -9.92 19.80
N GLU A 63 2.82 -10.50 20.86
CA GLU A 63 2.22 -10.53 22.21
C GLU A 63 1.86 -9.16 22.76
N SER A 64 2.58 -8.10 22.34
CA SER A 64 2.38 -6.73 22.80
C SER A 64 1.16 -6.04 22.20
N VAL A 65 0.71 -6.43 21.00
CA VAL A 65 -0.28 -5.67 20.21
C VAL A 65 -1.53 -6.46 19.89
N VAL A 66 -1.45 -7.79 19.73
CA VAL A 66 -2.56 -8.64 19.27
C VAL A 66 -3.83 -8.52 20.12
N GLY A 67 -3.72 -8.37 21.44
CA GLY A 67 -4.85 -8.23 22.34
C GLY A 67 -5.68 -6.97 22.08
N ASN A 68 -5.04 -5.86 21.74
CA ASN A 68 -5.71 -4.60 21.43
C ASN A 68 -6.53 -4.70 20.13
N LEU A 69 -5.98 -5.36 19.10
CA LEU A 69 -6.72 -5.62 17.86
C LEU A 69 -7.93 -6.50 18.13
N VAL A 70 -7.77 -7.64 18.81
CA VAL A 70 -8.88 -8.55 19.15
C VAL A 70 -9.99 -7.80 19.91
N THR A 71 -9.63 -7.01 20.92
CA THR A 71 -10.57 -6.18 21.66
C THR A 71 -11.31 -5.19 20.75
N SER A 72 -10.61 -4.52 19.84
CA SER A 72 -11.22 -3.56 18.91
C SER A 72 -12.17 -4.23 17.90
N ILE A 73 -11.93 -5.50 17.55
CA ILE A 73 -12.82 -6.30 16.68
C ILE A 73 -14.06 -6.74 17.44
N LEU A 74 -13.91 -7.29 18.63
CA LEU A 74 -15.04 -7.82 19.41
C LEU A 74 -15.93 -6.72 20.01
N SER A 75 -15.44 -5.47 20.07
CA SER A 75 -16.20 -4.29 20.52
C SER A 75 -16.84 -3.49 19.37
N GLN A 76 -16.88 -4.02 18.16
CA GLN A 76 -17.50 -3.33 17.03
C GLN A 76 -18.99 -3.09 17.24
N LYS A 77 -19.45 -1.89 16.86
CA LYS A 77 -20.88 -1.54 16.83
C LYS A 77 -21.52 -2.12 15.57
N TYR A 78 -21.82 -3.41 15.61
CA TYR A 78 -22.38 -4.15 14.49
C TYR A 78 -23.34 -5.22 14.99
N GLU A 79 -24.53 -5.33 14.37
CA GLU A 79 -25.59 -6.24 14.81
C GLU A 79 -25.46 -7.67 14.22
N GLY A 80 -24.59 -7.85 13.22
CA GLY A 80 -24.34 -9.16 12.62
C GLY A 80 -23.29 -9.97 13.39
N THR A 81 -23.02 -11.19 12.90
CA THR A 81 -22.00 -12.07 13.48
C THR A 81 -20.60 -11.59 13.11
N VAL A 82 -19.72 -11.49 14.11
CA VAL A 82 -18.30 -11.19 13.95
C VAL A 82 -17.50 -12.16 14.82
N ASP A 83 -16.77 -13.07 14.18
CA ASP A 83 -15.80 -13.95 14.85
C ASP A 83 -14.36 -13.48 14.54
N CYS A 84 -13.47 -13.67 15.50
CA CYS A 84 -12.07 -13.26 15.40
C CYS A 84 -11.16 -14.49 15.51
N TYR A 85 -10.47 -14.85 14.43
CA TYR A 85 -9.50 -15.92 14.36
C TYR A 85 -8.08 -15.36 14.36
N VAL A 86 -7.29 -15.72 15.36
CA VAL A 86 -5.86 -15.42 15.41
C VAL A 86 -5.06 -16.69 15.15
N ILE A 87 -4.20 -16.65 14.16
CA ILE A 87 -3.33 -17.76 13.82
C ILE A 87 -1.91 -17.42 14.28
N ALA A 88 -1.53 -17.98 15.43
CA ALA A 88 -0.19 -17.86 16.00
C ALA A 88 0.78 -18.76 15.22
N ASP A 89 1.52 -18.16 14.28
CA ASP A 89 2.41 -18.88 13.35
C ASP A 89 3.85 -18.92 13.88
N ALA A 90 4.27 -20.09 14.35
CA ALA A 90 5.60 -20.34 14.88
C ALA A 90 6.04 -19.30 15.94
N CYS A 91 5.11 -18.89 16.79
CA CYS A 91 5.37 -17.93 17.88
C CYS A 91 6.27 -18.57 18.98
N THR A 92 7.15 -17.75 19.53
CA THR A 92 8.05 -18.10 20.66
C THR A 92 7.75 -17.26 21.92
N ASP A 93 6.79 -16.32 21.80
CA ASP A 93 6.28 -15.44 22.85
C ASP A 93 4.87 -15.85 23.28
N LYS A 94 4.18 -14.98 24.00
CA LYS A 94 2.82 -15.20 24.53
C LYS A 94 1.72 -14.72 23.58
N THR A 95 1.97 -14.64 22.27
CA THR A 95 0.96 -14.19 21.28
C THR A 95 -0.32 -15.03 21.34
N PHE A 96 -0.18 -16.37 21.43
CA PHE A 96 -1.33 -17.29 21.49
C PHE A 96 -2.20 -17.01 22.71
N GLU A 97 -1.58 -16.97 23.89
CA GLU A 97 -2.28 -16.78 25.17
C GLU A 97 -2.90 -15.38 25.26
N ARG A 98 -2.22 -14.36 24.74
CA ARG A 98 -2.74 -12.98 24.70
C ARG A 98 -3.96 -12.83 23.80
N ALA A 99 -3.94 -13.45 22.63
CA ALA A 99 -5.08 -13.45 21.72
C ALA A 99 -6.27 -14.20 22.32
N GLN A 100 -6.04 -15.38 22.90
CA GLN A 100 -7.08 -16.18 23.57
C GLN A 100 -7.68 -15.43 24.77
N ALA A 101 -6.86 -14.81 25.60
CA ALA A 101 -7.32 -14.03 26.75
C ALA A 101 -8.15 -12.80 26.34
N ALA A 102 -7.91 -12.23 25.16
CA ALA A 102 -8.70 -11.15 24.59
C ALA A 102 -10.02 -11.61 23.94
N GLY A 103 -10.27 -12.94 23.87
CA GLY A 103 -11.52 -13.54 23.37
C GLY A 103 -11.47 -14.06 21.93
N ALA A 104 -10.30 -14.13 21.29
CA ALA A 104 -10.17 -14.69 19.95
C ALA A 104 -10.25 -16.22 19.94
N ILE A 105 -10.75 -16.77 18.83
CA ILE A 105 -10.56 -18.16 18.46
C ILE A 105 -9.12 -18.29 17.97
N THR A 106 -8.25 -18.92 18.77
CA THR A 106 -6.82 -18.92 18.52
C THR A 106 -6.33 -20.28 18.07
N TRP A 107 -5.59 -20.33 16.97
CA TRP A 107 -4.96 -21.55 16.45
C TRP A 107 -3.45 -21.38 16.40
N ALA A 108 -2.73 -22.41 16.85
CA ALA A 108 -1.29 -22.50 16.68
C ALA A 108 -0.97 -23.20 15.35
N ARG A 109 -0.08 -22.62 14.57
CA ARG A 109 0.50 -23.19 13.35
C ARG A 109 2.03 -23.19 13.48
N ASN A 110 2.66 -24.34 13.34
CA ASN A 110 4.09 -24.53 13.53
C ASN A 110 4.79 -25.03 12.25
N ASP A 111 4.41 -24.48 11.09
CA ASP A 111 5.05 -24.83 9.82
C ASP A 111 6.29 -23.95 9.58
N LEU A 112 7.46 -24.51 9.81
CA LEU A 112 8.75 -23.83 9.64
C LEU A 112 9.22 -23.77 8.18
N VAL A 113 8.56 -24.47 7.27
CA VAL A 113 8.89 -24.52 5.84
C VAL A 113 8.12 -23.44 5.07
N ARG A 114 6.79 -23.42 5.23
CA ARG A 114 5.89 -22.47 4.55
C ARG A 114 5.63 -21.28 5.46
N LYS A 115 6.57 -20.34 5.49
CA LYS A 115 6.54 -19.15 6.36
C LYS A 115 5.85 -17.96 5.71
N GLY A 116 5.29 -17.09 6.56
CA GLY A 116 4.75 -15.77 6.18
C GLY A 116 3.24 -15.74 6.01
N LYS A 117 2.71 -14.52 5.99
CA LYS A 117 1.28 -14.19 6.01
C LYS A 117 0.46 -14.99 4.99
N SER A 118 0.94 -15.12 3.77
CA SER A 118 0.24 -15.82 2.70
C SER A 118 -0.08 -17.28 3.02
N TRP A 119 0.88 -18.02 3.59
CA TRP A 119 0.67 -19.41 3.97
C TRP A 119 -0.23 -19.57 5.19
N VAL A 120 -0.22 -18.57 6.07
CA VAL A 120 -1.13 -18.51 7.22
C VAL A 120 -2.55 -18.27 6.75
N LEU A 121 -2.77 -17.38 5.77
CA LEU A 121 -4.07 -17.15 5.17
C LEU A 121 -4.62 -18.41 4.48
N ASP A 122 -3.78 -19.12 3.71
CA ASP A 122 -4.17 -20.39 3.08
C ASP A 122 -4.61 -21.43 4.12
N TYR A 123 -3.83 -21.61 5.17
CA TYR A 123 -4.17 -22.50 6.28
C TYR A 123 -5.49 -22.11 6.95
N ALA A 124 -5.66 -20.82 7.25
CA ALA A 124 -6.83 -20.32 7.96
C ALA A 124 -8.11 -20.46 7.14
N PHE A 125 -8.10 -20.03 5.87
CA PHE A 125 -9.27 -20.11 5.01
C PHE A 125 -9.72 -21.57 4.79
N ASN A 126 -8.79 -22.47 4.47
CA ASN A 126 -9.13 -23.88 4.29
C ASN A 126 -9.72 -24.45 5.56
N ARG A 127 -9.11 -24.24 6.72
CA ARG A 127 -9.58 -24.77 7.99
C ARG A 127 -10.94 -24.20 8.41
N ILE A 128 -11.17 -22.88 8.25
CA ILE A 128 -12.47 -22.27 8.56
C ILE A 128 -13.56 -22.85 7.64
N LEU A 129 -13.27 -22.99 6.34
CA LEU A 129 -14.24 -23.51 5.37
C LEU A 129 -14.54 -25.01 5.59
N ASP A 130 -13.57 -25.79 6.07
CA ASP A 130 -13.77 -27.21 6.40
C ASP A 130 -14.57 -27.37 7.71
N GLU A 131 -14.23 -26.62 8.76
CA GLU A 131 -14.88 -26.73 10.07
C GLU A 131 -16.27 -26.04 10.11
N LYS A 132 -16.45 -24.94 9.37
CA LYS A 132 -17.65 -24.10 9.36
C LYS A 132 -18.02 -23.62 7.95
N PRO A 133 -18.42 -24.52 7.04
CA PRO A 133 -18.56 -24.20 5.61
C PRO A 133 -19.52 -23.07 5.29
N ASP A 134 -20.59 -22.90 6.07
CA ASP A 134 -21.66 -21.92 5.79
C ASP A 134 -21.82 -20.85 6.90
N ALA A 135 -20.81 -20.71 7.76
CA ALA A 135 -20.90 -19.78 8.89
C ALA A 135 -20.74 -18.31 8.47
N TYR A 136 -19.94 -18.01 7.45
CA TYR A 136 -19.55 -16.65 7.10
C TYR A 136 -19.86 -16.32 5.65
N ASP A 137 -20.13 -15.03 5.40
CA ASP A 137 -20.36 -14.49 4.07
C ASP A 137 -19.05 -13.90 3.49
N ALA A 138 -18.17 -13.36 4.35
CA ALA A 138 -16.85 -12.86 3.96
C ALA A 138 -15.81 -12.96 5.09
N PHE A 139 -14.54 -12.92 4.69
CA PHE A 139 -13.39 -12.84 5.58
C PHE A 139 -12.79 -11.43 5.58
N PHE A 140 -12.48 -10.89 6.75
CA PHE A 140 -11.63 -9.72 6.94
C PHE A 140 -10.19 -10.15 7.21
N ILE A 141 -9.23 -9.48 6.60
CA ILE A 141 -7.81 -9.73 6.79
C ILE A 141 -7.16 -8.51 7.44
N MET A 142 -6.60 -8.72 8.64
CA MET A 142 -5.94 -7.69 9.44
C MET A 142 -4.56 -8.15 9.86
N ASP A 143 -3.61 -7.22 9.96
CA ASP A 143 -2.33 -7.47 10.61
C ASP A 143 -2.47 -7.32 12.13
N ALA A 144 -1.70 -8.08 12.91
CA ALA A 144 -1.87 -8.20 14.37
C ALA A 144 -1.68 -6.89 15.15
N ASP A 145 -1.00 -5.92 14.55
CA ASP A 145 -0.74 -4.58 15.10
C ASP A 145 -1.86 -3.55 14.81
N ASN A 146 -2.89 -3.92 14.07
CA ASN A 146 -3.94 -2.99 13.68
C ASN A 146 -4.90 -2.67 14.84
N ILE A 147 -5.62 -1.57 14.72
CA ILE A 147 -6.72 -1.16 15.60
C ILE A 147 -7.86 -0.62 14.73
N LEU A 148 -9.08 -1.03 15.01
CA LEU A 148 -10.27 -0.63 14.25
C LEU A 148 -10.99 0.54 14.92
N SER A 149 -11.55 1.45 14.13
CA SER A 149 -12.57 2.38 14.60
C SER A 149 -13.85 1.63 15.01
N PRO A 150 -14.65 2.14 15.96
CA PRO A 150 -15.80 1.41 16.51
C PRO A 150 -16.90 1.04 15.51
N ASN A 151 -16.97 1.71 14.37
CA ASN A 151 -17.95 1.50 13.30
C ASN A 151 -17.35 0.89 12.03
N TYR A 152 -16.14 0.33 12.12
CA TYR A 152 -15.40 -0.20 10.97
C TYR A 152 -16.20 -1.28 10.23
N VAL A 153 -16.71 -2.28 10.95
CA VAL A 153 -17.45 -3.40 10.35
C VAL A 153 -18.75 -2.92 9.71
N GLU A 154 -19.47 -1.99 10.34
CA GLU A 154 -20.72 -1.44 9.77
C GLU A 154 -20.48 -0.73 8.44
N ILE A 155 -19.43 0.10 8.34
CA ILE A 155 -19.10 0.81 7.10
C ILE A 155 -18.64 -0.17 6.02
N MET A 156 -17.86 -1.19 6.38
CA MET A 156 -17.45 -2.24 5.43
C MET A 156 -18.64 -3.08 4.96
N ASN A 157 -19.60 -3.36 5.85
CA ASN A 157 -20.82 -4.08 5.53
C ASN A 157 -21.66 -3.32 4.49
N GLN A 158 -21.70 -1.99 4.54
CA GLN A 158 -22.39 -1.17 3.52
C GLN A 158 -21.80 -1.41 2.11
N ALA A 159 -20.48 -1.51 1.99
CA ALA A 159 -19.84 -1.81 0.71
C ALA A 159 -20.12 -3.24 0.26
N PHE A 160 -20.10 -4.20 1.18
CA PHE A 160 -20.38 -5.60 0.87
C PHE A 160 -21.84 -5.80 0.45
N ASP A 161 -22.79 -5.23 1.17
CA ASP A 161 -24.21 -5.30 0.84
C ASP A 161 -24.55 -4.57 -0.47
N ALA A 162 -23.77 -3.56 -0.85
CA ALA A 162 -23.83 -2.91 -2.15
C ALA A 162 -23.27 -3.76 -3.31
N GLY A 163 -22.74 -4.97 -3.03
CA GLY A 163 -22.30 -5.94 -4.03
C GLY A 163 -20.79 -6.00 -4.28
N TYR A 164 -19.96 -5.28 -3.52
CA TYR A 164 -18.50 -5.37 -3.63
C TYR A 164 -17.98 -6.60 -2.89
N LEU A 165 -17.72 -7.68 -3.63
CA LEU A 165 -17.26 -8.95 -3.06
C LEU A 165 -15.82 -8.92 -2.54
N VAL A 166 -15.05 -7.94 -2.94
CA VAL A 166 -13.73 -7.60 -2.38
C VAL A 166 -13.72 -6.12 -2.08
N CYS A 167 -13.26 -5.72 -0.90
CA CYS A 167 -13.26 -4.32 -0.51
C CYS A 167 -12.03 -3.99 0.34
N THR A 168 -11.40 -2.87 0.05
CA THR A 168 -10.35 -2.28 0.89
C THR A 168 -10.92 -1.13 1.72
N SER A 169 -10.18 -0.69 2.72
CA SER A 169 -10.64 0.31 3.68
C SER A 169 -9.68 1.51 3.82
N TYR A 170 -10.01 2.44 4.72
CA TYR A 170 -9.22 3.63 4.98
C TYR A 170 -8.10 3.32 5.97
N ARG A 171 -6.86 3.27 5.50
CA ARG A 171 -5.68 3.02 6.31
C ARG A 171 -5.10 4.31 6.87
N ASN A 172 -4.99 4.39 8.18
CA ASN A 172 -4.32 5.45 8.92
C ASN A 172 -3.14 4.88 9.74
N SER A 173 -2.41 5.74 10.43
CA SER A 173 -1.27 5.35 11.27
C SER A 173 -1.52 5.72 12.72
N LYS A 174 -1.19 4.81 13.65
CA LYS A 174 -1.26 5.06 15.09
C LYS A 174 -0.04 5.79 15.67
N ASN A 175 1.01 5.99 14.85
CA ASN A 175 2.28 6.54 15.31
C ASN A 175 2.87 7.64 14.41
N PHE A 176 2.00 8.56 13.96
CA PHE A 176 2.41 9.67 13.08
C PHE A 176 3.62 10.45 13.62
N ASP A 177 3.62 10.79 14.89
CA ASP A 177 4.65 11.64 15.51
C ASP A 177 5.93 10.90 15.94
N SER A 178 6.04 9.60 15.75
CA SER A 178 7.19 8.82 16.22
C SER A 178 8.49 9.18 15.49
N SER A 179 8.41 9.44 14.18
CA SER A 179 9.57 9.88 13.37
C SER A 179 9.11 10.52 12.06
N TRP A 180 10.03 11.20 11.35
CA TRP A 180 9.76 11.70 10.00
C TRP A 180 9.44 10.57 9.00
N ILE A 181 9.89 9.35 9.28
CA ILE A 181 9.64 8.15 8.47
C ILE A 181 8.20 7.68 8.68
N SER A 182 7.77 7.50 9.94
CA SER A 182 6.40 7.10 10.25
C SER A 182 5.38 8.12 9.75
N SER A 183 5.67 9.43 9.88
CA SER A 183 4.85 10.49 9.28
C SER A 183 4.76 10.40 7.77
N ALA A 184 5.86 10.08 7.09
CA ALA A 184 5.87 9.95 5.64
C ALA A 184 5.06 8.73 5.15
N TYR A 185 5.11 7.61 5.87
CA TYR A 185 4.21 6.47 5.62
C TYR A 185 2.76 6.85 5.83
N ALA A 186 2.45 7.53 6.93
CA ALA A 186 1.09 7.98 7.20
C ALA A 186 0.54 8.86 6.07
N LEU A 187 1.29 9.86 5.62
CA LEU A 187 0.91 10.71 4.48
C LEU A 187 0.73 9.89 3.19
N TRP A 188 1.56 8.88 2.97
CA TRP A 188 1.43 8.00 1.81
C TRP A 188 0.12 7.21 1.85
N PHE A 189 -0.22 6.58 2.99
CA PHE A 189 -1.45 5.78 3.11
C PHE A 189 -2.72 6.64 3.14
N LEU A 190 -2.69 7.81 3.78
CA LEU A 190 -3.77 8.79 3.72
C LEU A 190 -4.03 9.24 2.27
N ARG A 191 -2.95 9.53 1.50
CA ARG A 191 -3.07 9.83 0.08
C ARG A 191 -3.65 8.66 -0.71
N GLU A 192 -3.19 7.44 -0.44
CA GLU A 192 -3.67 6.24 -1.13
C GLU A 192 -5.16 6.02 -0.87
N ALA A 193 -5.60 6.08 0.38
CA ALA A 193 -6.98 5.95 0.75
C ALA A 193 -7.84 7.05 0.10
N LYS A 194 -7.46 8.32 0.29
CA LYS A 194 -8.24 9.49 -0.15
C LYS A 194 -8.22 9.71 -1.64
N PHE A 195 -7.04 9.81 -2.24
CA PHE A 195 -6.88 10.28 -3.62
C PHE A 195 -6.70 9.16 -4.65
N LEU A 196 -6.53 7.90 -4.21
CA LEU A 196 -6.51 6.76 -5.12
C LEU A 196 -7.75 5.89 -4.92
N ASN A 197 -7.88 5.18 -3.80
CA ASN A 197 -8.96 4.20 -3.63
C ASN A 197 -10.35 4.85 -3.57
N ASN A 198 -10.52 5.96 -2.86
CA ASN A 198 -11.76 6.71 -2.86
C ASN A 198 -12.13 7.22 -4.28
N ALA A 199 -11.14 7.77 -5.03
CA ALA A 199 -11.36 8.21 -6.41
C ALA A 199 -11.73 7.06 -7.34
N ARG A 200 -11.02 5.93 -7.24
CA ARG A 200 -11.32 4.69 -8.00
C ARG A 200 -12.75 4.23 -7.77
N MET A 201 -13.17 4.14 -6.50
CA MET A 201 -14.54 3.77 -6.14
C MET A 201 -15.57 4.71 -6.76
N MET A 202 -15.37 6.04 -6.66
CA MET A 202 -16.27 7.06 -7.22
C MET A 202 -16.34 7.05 -8.76
N LEU A 203 -15.30 6.56 -9.43
CA LEU A 203 -15.22 6.46 -10.89
C LEU A 203 -15.55 5.08 -11.42
N GLY A 204 -15.93 4.12 -10.55
CA GLY A 204 -16.27 2.76 -10.92
C GLY A 204 -15.10 1.93 -11.42
N THR A 205 -13.85 2.31 -11.07
CA THR A 205 -12.65 1.52 -11.34
C THR A 205 -12.27 0.67 -10.11
N SER A 206 -11.49 -0.40 -10.33
CA SER A 206 -11.07 -1.29 -9.25
C SER A 206 -10.05 -0.61 -8.34
N CYS A 207 -10.26 -0.70 -7.03
CA CYS A 207 -9.30 -0.26 -6.02
C CYS A 207 -8.10 -1.21 -5.92
N ALA A 208 -7.12 -0.87 -5.10
CA ALA A 208 -5.98 -1.73 -4.78
C ALA A 208 -5.96 -1.99 -3.27
N ILE A 209 -5.66 -3.23 -2.89
CA ILE A 209 -5.41 -3.63 -1.51
C ILE A 209 -3.95 -3.34 -1.18
N SER A 210 -3.70 -2.86 0.02
CA SER A 210 -2.37 -2.49 0.50
C SER A 210 -2.14 -3.04 1.91
N GLY A 211 -1.64 -4.27 2.00
CA GLY A 211 -1.27 -4.97 3.23
C GLY A 211 -2.46 -5.51 4.01
N SER A 212 -3.15 -4.65 4.73
CA SER A 212 -4.15 -4.97 5.73
C SER A 212 -5.46 -4.19 5.52
N GLY A 213 -6.48 -4.45 6.33
CA GLY A 213 -7.72 -3.69 6.30
C GLY A 213 -8.57 -3.95 5.06
N TRP A 214 -8.73 -5.20 4.67
CA TRP A 214 -9.55 -5.57 3.52
C TRP A 214 -10.40 -6.80 3.80
N MET A 215 -11.44 -6.98 2.99
CA MET A 215 -12.30 -8.15 3.06
C MET A 215 -12.47 -8.81 1.70
N VAL A 216 -12.79 -10.11 1.73
CA VAL A 216 -13.09 -10.94 0.56
C VAL A 216 -14.26 -11.87 0.84
N ALA A 217 -15.21 -11.95 -0.09
CA ALA A 217 -16.34 -12.86 -0.01
C ALA A 217 -15.89 -14.33 -0.03
N VAL A 218 -16.52 -15.16 0.79
CA VAL A 218 -16.26 -16.60 0.85
C VAL A 218 -16.35 -17.29 -0.52
N PRO A 219 -17.32 -16.98 -1.41
CA PRO A 219 -17.38 -17.60 -2.73
C PRO A 219 -16.13 -17.37 -3.60
N ILE A 220 -15.42 -16.25 -3.43
CA ILE A 220 -14.16 -15.98 -4.16
C ILE A 220 -13.07 -16.96 -3.69
N ILE A 221 -12.91 -17.10 -2.37
CA ILE A 221 -11.92 -18.04 -1.79
C ILE A 221 -12.24 -19.49 -2.18
N ARG A 222 -13.51 -19.89 -2.14
CA ARG A 222 -13.94 -21.21 -2.61
C ARG A 222 -13.67 -21.44 -4.09
N GLY A 223 -13.98 -20.44 -4.93
CA GLY A 223 -13.75 -20.54 -6.38
C GLY A 223 -12.27 -20.66 -6.74
N MET A 224 -11.37 -20.16 -5.86
CA MET A 224 -9.92 -20.32 -6.00
C MET A 224 -9.39 -21.62 -5.38
N HIS A 225 -10.20 -22.42 -4.67
CA HIS A 225 -9.77 -23.57 -3.88
C HIS A 225 -8.68 -23.23 -2.85
N GLY A 226 -8.88 -22.18 -2.07
CA GLY A 226 -7.96 -21.65 -1.07
C GLY A 226 -7.17 -20.42 -1.53
N TRP A 227 -6.16 -20.05 -0.78
CA TRP A 227 -5.33 -18.87 -1.05
C TRP A 227 -4.11 -19.24 -1.90
N ARG A 228 -3.89 -18.55 -3.03
CA ARG A 228 -2.88 -18.89 -4.04
C ARG A 228 -1.79 -17.84 -4.24
N PHE A 229 -1.79 -16.77 -3.47
CA PHE A 229 -0.95 -15.61 -3.70
C PHE A 229 0.25 -15.63 -2.73
N HIS A 230 1.42 -16.05 -3.22
CA HIS A 230 2.61 -16.31 -2.40
C HIS A 230 3.82 -15.44 -2.78
N THR A 231 3.62 -14.32 -3.48
CA THR A 231 4.69 -13.35 -3.68
C THR A 231 5.00 -12.59 -2.39
N LEU A 232 6.07 -11.80 -2.38
CA LEU A 232 6.42 -10.95 -1.22
C LEU A 232 5.40 -9.85 -0.93
N THR A 233 4.42 -9.64 -1.83
CA THR A 233 3.29 -8.71 -1.71
C THR A 233 2.03 -9.44 -2.21
N GLU A 234 1.53 -10.36 -1.39
CA GLU A 234 0.38 -11.19 -1.70
C GLU A 234 -0.90 -10.38 -1.92
N ASP A 235 -1.03 -9.24 -1.25
CA ASP A 235 -2.08 -8.26 -1.32
C ASP A 235 -2.17 -7.60 -2.70
N ILE A 236 -1.05 -7.09 -3.20
CA ILE A 236 -0.93 -6.54 -4.57
C ILE A 236 -1.08 -7.63 -5.62
N GLN A 237 -0.57 -8.84 -5.35
CA GLN A 237 -0.77 -9.98 -6.24
C GLN A 237 -2.25 -10.31 -6.37
N PHE A 238 -2.99 -10.37 -5.26
CA PHE A 238 -4.44 -10.59 -5.25
C PHE A 238 -5.19 -9.44 -5.93
N SER A 239 -4.82 -8.18 -5.67
CA SER A 239 -5.40 -7.02 -6.36
C SER A 239 -5.23 -7.11 -7.88
N THR A 240 -4.04 -7.51 -8.32
CA THR A 240 -3.72 -7.65 -9.74
C THR A 240 -4.50 -8.83 -10.36
N PHE A 241 -4.62 -9.94 -9.62
CA PHE A 241 -5.48 -11.07 -10.02
C PHE A 241 -6.94 -10.64 -10.19
N CYS A 242 -7.49 -9.89 -9.23
CA CYS A 242 -8.86 -9.38 -9.31
C CYS A 242 -9.06 -8.51 -10.58
N CYS A 243 -8.15 -7.56 -10.84
CA CYS A 243 -8.20 -6.74 -12.05
C CYS A 243 -8.10 -7.57 -13.35
N ALA A 244 -7.30 -8.64 -13.35
CA ALA A 244 -7.14 -9.51 -14.50
C ALA A 244 -8.37 -10.39 -14.79
N HIS A 245 -9.20 -10.67 -13.75
CA HIS A 245 -10.37 -11.55 -13.82
C HIS A 245 -11.71 -10.82 -13.65
N ASP A 246 -11.73 -9.48 -13.85
CA ASP A 246 -12.93 -8.63 -13.72
C ASP A 246 -13.62 -8.67 -12.36
N ILE A 247 -12.89 -8.96 -11.30
CA ILE A 247 -13.36 -8.86 -9.93
C ILE A 247 -13.08 -7.42 -9.48
N GLN A 248 -14.13 -6.63 -9.36
CA GLN A 248 -13.99 -5.24 -8.91
C GLN A 248 -13.72 -5.20 -7.41
N ILE A 249 -12.63 -4.53 -7.03
CA ILE A 249 -12.32 -4.22 -5.64
C ILE A 249 -12.95 -2.89 -5.31
N GLY A 250 -13.85 -2.88 -4.31
CA GLY A 250 -14.46 -1.68 -3.77
C GLY A 250 -13.58 -0.99 -2.73
N TYR A 251 -14.05 0.17 -2.26
CA TYR A 251 -13.46 0.90 -1.15
C TYR A 251 -14.55 1.38 -0.21
N ALA A 252 -14.31 1.23 1.10
CA ALA A 252 -15.15 1.81 2.13
C ALA A 252 -14.33 2.77 3.01
N PRO A 253 -14.88 3.93 3.43
CA PRO A 253 -14.20 4.87 4.32
C PRO A 253 -14.19 4.39 5.77
N ALA A 254 -14.02 3.10 5.98
CA ALA A 254 -13.87 2.45 7.28
C ALA A 254 -12.43 2.58 7.75
N GLU A 255 -12.20 3.30 8.84
CA GLU A 255 -10.87 3.66 9.30
C GLU A 255 -10.27 2.60 10.22
N PHE A 256 -9.03 2.22 9.95
CA PHE A 256 -8.21 1.43 10.85
C PHE A 256 -6.81 2.07 10.96
N PHE A 257 -6.12 1.74 12.03
CA PHE A 257 -4.81 2.30 12.35
C PHE A 257 -3.78 1.18 12.44
N ASP A 258 -2.62 1.37 11.80
CA ASP A 258 -1.50 0.45 11.87
C ASP A 258 -0.21 1.12 12.36
N GLU A 259 0.79 0.30 12.65
CA GLU A 259 2.10 0.77 13.12
C GLU A 259 3.07 0.93 11.96
N GLN A 260 3.67 2.13 11.85
CA GLN A 260 4.66 2.41 10.83
C GLN A 260 6.09 2.30 11.36
N PRO A 261 7.05 1.83 10.55
CA PRO A 261 8.45 1.82 10.92
C PRO A 261 8.94 3.21 11.33
N ILE A 262 9.70 3.27 12.43
CA ILE A 262 10.24 4.53 12.95
C ILE A 262 11.70 4.79 12.54
N THR A 263 12.42 3.75 12.08
CA THR A 263 13.83 3.87 11.68
C THR A 263 13.99 3.72 10.16
N PHE A 264 15.01 4.39 9.60
CA PHE A 264 15.32 4.28 8.18
C PHE A 264 15.68 2.85 7.77
N LYS A 265 16.40 2.11 8.63
CA LYS A 265 16.81 0.72 8.37
C LYS A 265 15.59 -0.21 8.25
N ALA A 266 14.64 -0.14 9.19
CA ALA A 266 13.41 -0.93 9.15
C ALA A 266 12.56 -0.57 7.90
N SER A 267 12.40 0.72 7.66
CA SER A 267 11.70 1.24 6.47
C SER A 267 12.37 0.78 5.16
N TRP A 268 13.69 0.82 5.07
CA TRP A 268 14.42 0.34 3.90
C TRP A 268 14.16 -1.15 3.64
N THR A 269 14.27 -1.98 4.69
CA THR A 269 14.03 -3.42 4.61
C THR A 269 12.61 -3.73 4.15
N GLN A 270 11.61 -3.07 4.72
CA GLN A 270 10.20 -3.26 4.37
C GLN A 270 9.93 -2.83 2.92
N ARG A 271 10.37 -1.62 2.50
CA ARG A 271 10.17 -1.13 1.13
C ARG A 271 10.96 -1.90 0.08
N MET A 272 12.14 -2.46 0.46
CA MET A 272 12.87 -3.39 -0.39
C MET A 272 12.03 -4.65 -0.69
N ARG A 273 11.36 -5.20 0.34
CA ARG A 273 10.44 -6.33 0.18
C ARG A 273 9.27 -5.98 -0.72
N TRP A 274 8.64 -4.82 -0.52
CA TRP A 274 7.55 -4.36 -1.36
C TRP A 274 7.97 -4.20 -2.82
N THR A 275 9.08 -3.53 -3.05
CA THR A 275 9.61 -3.34 -4.42
C THR A 275 9.91 -4.67 -5.11
N LYS A 276 10.53 -5.62 -4.41
CA LYS A 276 10.79 -6.95 -4.96
C LYS A 276 9.48 -7.70 -5.28
N GLY A 277 8.50 -7.62 -4.38
CA GLY A 277 7.16 -8.18 -4.59
C GLY A 277 6.47 -7.57 -5.81
N PHE A 278 6.54 -6.26 -5.99
CA PHE A 278 5.98 -5.59 -7.17
C PHE A 278 6.62 -6.07 -8.46
N TYR A 279 7.94 -6.31 -8.52
CA TYR A 279 8.57 -6.94 -9.68
C TYR A 279 8.03 -8.35 -9.93
N GLN A 280 7.87 -9.16 -8.88
CA GLN A 280 7.31 -10.51 -9.02
C GLN A 280 5.89 -10.45 -9.62
N VAL A 281 5.04 -9.58 -9.10
CA VAL A 281 3.66 -9.39 -9.58
C VAL A 281 3.65 -8.87 -11.02
N PHE A 282 4.45 -7.85 -11.33
CA PHE A 282 4.56 -7.31 -12.68
C PHE A 282 4.89 -8.38 -13.72
N PHE A 283 5.96 -9.12 -13.51
CA PHE A 283 6.37 -10.16 -14.47
C PHE A 283 5.35 -11.30 -14.58
N SER A 284 4.66 -11.63 -13.49
CA SER A 284 3.64 -12.69 -13.49
C SER A 284 2.37 -12.29 -14.22
N TYR A 285 1.94 -11.03 -14.12
CA TYR A 285 0.64 -10.58 -14.62
C TYR A 285 0.69 -9.60 -15.79
N PHE A 286 1.87 -9.21 -16.28
CA PHE A 286 2.03 -8.23 -17.36
C PHE A 286 1.15 -8.54 -18.57
N LYS A 287 1.18 -9.78 -19.06
CA LYS A 287 0.39 -10.19 -20.23
C LYS A 287 -1.13 -10.07 -19.98
N ASN A 288 -1.58 -10.45 -18.80
CA ASN A 288 -3.00 -10.36 -18.43
C ASN A 288 -3.46 -8.90 -18.33
N LEU A 289 -2.66 -8.02 -17.74
CA LEU A 289 -2.97 -6.60 -17.65
C LEU A 289 -2.98 -5.92 -19.03
N VAL A 290 -2.01 -6.21 -19.89
CA VAL A 290 -1.99 -5.71 -21.27
C VAL A 290 -3.21 -6.23 -22.06
N HIS A 291 -3.58 -7.49 -21.88
CA HIS A 291 -4.81 -8.04 -22.46
C HIS A 291 -6.04 -7.29 -21.95
N GLY A 292 -6.15 -7.01 -20.66
CA GLY A 292 -7.23 -6.18 -20.09
C GLY A 292 -7.29 -4.79 -20.71
N ILE A 293 -6.12 -4.14 -20.91
CA ILE A 293 -6.03 -2.82 -21.56
C ILE A 293 -6.52 -2.88 -23.02
N SER A 294 -6.15 -3.91 -23.77
CA SER A 294 -6.61 -4.09 -25.16
C SER A 294 -8.14 -4.26 -25.24
N HIS A 295 -8.78 -4.72 -24.17
CA HIS A 295 -10.25 -4.79 -24.02
C HIS A 295 -10.85 -3.54 -23.34
N LYS A 296 -10.12 -2.42 -23.33
CA LYS A 296 -10.55 -1.11 -22.79
C LYS A 296 -10.86 -1.11 -21.30
N ARG A 297 -10.25 -2.01 -20.52
CA ARG A 297 -10.42 -2.07 -19.06
C ARG A 297 -9.47 -1.10 -18.38
N PHE A 298 -9.98 0.04 -17.97
CA PHE A 298 -9.15 1.06 -17.33
C PHE A 298 -8.52 0.57 -16.02
N SER A 299 -9.20 -0.29 -15.26
CA SER A 299 -8.64 -0.90 -14.04
C SER A 299 -7.35 -1.68 -14.30
N SER A 300 -7.25 -2.35 -15.47
CA SER A 300 -6.01 -3.05 -15.86
C SER A 300 -4.87 -2.07 -16.17
N TYR A 301 -5.18 -0.91 -16.77
CA TYR A 301 -4.20 0.15 -16.99
C TYR A 301 -3.72 0.75 -15.66
N ASP A 302 -4.64 1.13 -14.77
CA ASP A 302 -4.33 1.70 -13.46
C ASP A 302 -3.52 0.72 -12.60
N MET A 303 -3.88 -0.58 -12.60
CA MET A 303 -3.11 -1.61 -11.90
C MET A 303 -1.72 -1.79 -12.52
N LEU A 304 -1.60 -1.78 -13.85
CA LEU A 304 -0.29 -1.80 -14.52
C LEU A 304 0.56 -0.61 -14.09
N MET A 305 -0.01 0.59 -14.05
CA MET A 305 0.68 1.80 -13.56
C MET A 305 1.03 1.71 -12.07
N THR A 306 0.24 1.01 -11.27
CA THR A 306 0.52 0.78 -9.85
C THR A 306 1.72 -0.15 -9.65
N VAL A 307 1.80 -1.26 -10.39
CA VAL A 307 2.82 -2.30 -10.10
C VAL A 307 4.17 -2.06 -10.80
N ALA A 308 4.27 -1.22 -11.84
CA ALA A 308 5.50 -1.22 -12.62
C ALA A 308 6.05 0.05 -13.25
N PRO A 309 5.33 0.88 -14.02
CA PRO A 309 6.00 1.80 -14.93
C PRO A 309 6.92 2.81 -14.28
N GLY A 310 6.56 3.34 -13.12
CA GLY A 310 7.42 4.30 -12.39
C GLY A 310 8.77 3.69 -12.07
N MET A 311 8.82 2.45 -11.60
CA MET A 311 10.06 1.75 -11.29
C MET A 311 10.87 1.45 -12.57
N ILE A 312 10.22 0.97 -13.62
CA ILE A 312 10.90 0.63 -14.88
C ILE A 312 11.46 1.87 -15.56
N LEU A 313 10.68 2.96 -15.64
CA LEU A 313 11.16 4.21 -16.23
C LEU A 313 12.30 4.82 -15.42
N THR A 314 12.27 4.73 -14.08
CA THR A 314 13.37 5.16 -13.21
C THR A 314 14.63 4.36 -13.48
N LEU A 315 14.53 3.03 -13.59
CA LEU A 315 15.66 2.17 -13.91
C LEU A 315 16.22 2.45 -15.31
N LEU A 316 15.34 2.57 -16.30
CA LEU A 316 15.73 2.89 -17.66
C LEU A 316 16.48 4.22 -17.71
N SER A 317 15.95 5.26 -17.07
CA SER A 317 16.60 6.57 -16.98
C SER A 317 17.97 6.47 -16.32
N PHE A 318 18.08 5.76 -15.20
CA PHE A 318 19.34 5.58 -14.48
C PHE A 318 20.40 4.89 -15.37
N PHE A 319 20.07 3.73 -15.96
CA PHE A 319 21.04 2.97 -16.75
C PHE A 319 21.45 3.68 -18.04
N VAL A 320 20.53 4.35 -18.72
CA VAL A 320 20.85 5.07 -19.97
C VAL A 320 21.73 6.29 -19.66
N ASN A 321 21.44 7.05 -18.61
CA ASN A 321 22.29 8.18 -18.22
C ASN A 321 23.69 7.71 -17.80
N ALA A 322 23.80 6.64 -17.03
CA ALA A 322 25.08 6.06 -16.63
C ALA A 322 25.87 5.58 -17.85
N ALA A 323 25.23 4.84 -18.76
CA ALA A 323 25.87 4.36 -19.99
C ALA A 323 26.34 5.51 -20.88
N TYR A 324 25.53 6.55 -21.05
CA TYR A 324 25.89 7.74 -21.83
C TYR A 324 27.14 8.43 -21.28
N LEU A 325 27.21 8.62 -19.96
CA LEU A 325 28.40 9.20 -19.31
C LEU A 325 29.65 8.34 -19.47
N ILE A 326 29.52 7.01 -19.27
CA ILE A 326 30.65 6.07 -19.43
C ILE A 326 31.18 6.11 -20.85
N VAL A 327 30.31 5.99 -21.87
CA VAL A 327 30.68 6.03 -23.26
C VAL A 327 31.31 7.37 -23.62
N GLY A 328 30.78 8.49 -23.14
CA GLY A 328 31.34 9.81 -23.35
C GLY A 328 32.78 9.91 -22.83
N VAL A 329 33.02 9.50 -21.61
CA VAL A 329 34.36 9.51 -20.98
C VAL A 329 35.35 8.60 -21.73
N LEU A 330 34.90 7.41 -22.12
CA LEU A 330 35.77 6.44 -22.86
C LEU A 330 36.11 6.89 -24.30
N SER A 331 35.15 7.58 -24.97
CA SER A 331 35.31 7.95 -26.39
C SER A 331 36.05 9.27 -26.58
N HIS A 332 35.82 10.26 -25.68
CA HIS A 332 36.30 11.64 -25.87
C HIS A 332 37.21 12.10 -24.74
N GLY A 333 37.40 11.31 -23.70
CA GLY A 333 38.11 11.67 -22.47
C GLY A 333 37.34 12.62 -21.57
N PHE A 334 37.77 12.71 -20.32
CA PHE A 334 37.04 13.42 -19.25
C PHE A 334 36.88 14.94 -19.55
N ILE A 335 37.93 15.58 -20.08
CA ILE A 335 37.96 17.03 -20.34
C ILE A 335 37.01 17.39 -21.51
N ALA A 336 37.00 16.59 -22.58
CA ALA A 336 36.13 16.86 -23.73
C ALA A 336 34.65 16.64 -23.45
N THR A 337 34.31 15.83 -22.44
CA THR A 337 32.92 15.55 -22.02
C THR A 337 32.39 16.47 -20.93
N THR A 338 33.15 17.48 -20.46
CA THR A 338 32.74 18.36 -19.36
C THR A 338 31.44 19.10 -19.62
N ALA A 339 31.21 19.60 -20.83
CA ALA A 339 29.96 20.27 -21.20
C ALA A 339 28.76 19.32 -21.23
N GLU A 340 28.94 18.10 -21.76
CA GLU A 340 27.91 17.05 -21.78
C GLU A 340 27.63 16.56 -20.35
N LEU A 341 28.67 16.42 -19.52
CA LEU A 341 28.54 16.07 -18.11
C LEU A 341 27.74 17.13 -17.36
N ALA A 342 28.02 18.42 -17.58
CA ALA A 342 27.27 19.51 -16.97
C ALA A 342 25.79 19.50 -17.39
N MET A 343 25.49 19.22 -18.67
CA MET A 343 24.10 19.07 -19.13
C MET A 343 23.39 17.86 -18.55
N CYS A 344 24.07 16.71 -18.42
CA CYS A 344 23.53 15.54 -17.74
C CYS A 344 23.20 15.83 -16.26
N ILE A 345 24.13 16.47 -15.56
CA ILE A 345 23.92 16.85 -14.14
C ILE A 345 22.75 17.83 -14.03
N ALA A 346 22.68 18.84 -14.89
CA ALA A 346 21.57 19.80 -14.90
C ALA A 346 20.23 19.12 -15.19
N SER A 347 20.17 18.22 -16.16
CA SER A 347 18.96 17.44 -16.49
C SER A 347 18.52 16.55 -15.32
N LEU A 348 19.44 15.86 -14.67
CA LEU A 348 19.14 15.07 -13.47
C LEU A 348 18.68 15.95 -12.33
N PHE A 349 19.33 17.08 -12.09
CA PHE A 349 18.92 18.04 -11.05
C PHE A 349 17.49 18.54 -11.28
N VAL A 350 17.15 18.95 -12.52
CA VAL A 350 15.78 19.36 -12.86
C VAL A 350 14.78 18.23 -12.65
N THR A 351 15.14 16.99 -13.01
CA THR A 351 14.30 15.82 -12.77
C THR A 351 14.06 15.59 -11.28
N PHE A 352 15.12 15.60 -10.47
CA PHE A 352 14.99 15.46 -9.01
C PHE A 352 14.20 16.59 -8.39
N LEU A 353 14.43 17.85 -8.82
CA LEU A 353 13.69 18.99 -8.32
C LEU A 353 12.20 18.92 -8.68
N SER A 354 11.85 18.52 -9.90
CA SER A 354 10.46 18.34 -10.32
C SER A 354 9.77 17.22 -9.55
N MET A 355 10.47 16.11 -9.31
CA MET A 355 9.96 15.03 -8.43
C MET A 355 9.73 15.53 -7.00
N TYR A 356 10.70 16.25 -6.45
CA TYR A 356 10.59 16.82 -5.10
C TYR A 356 9.36 17.74 -5.00
N ILE A 357 9.21 18.66 -5.95
CA ILE A 357 8.07 19.60 -5.98
C ILE A 357 6.75 18.83 -6.12
N THR A 358 6.70 17.83 -6.99
CA THR A 358 5.48 17.01 -7.17
C THR A 358 5.07 16.31 -5.87
N PHE A 359 6.01 15.63 -5.20
CA PHE A 359 5.71 14.98 -3.92
C PHE A 359 5.44 15.99 -2.80
N PHE A 360 6.10 17.15 -2.81
CA PHE A 360 5.81 18.23 -1.86
C PHE A 360 4.37 18.72 -2.01
N VAL A 361 3.93 19.02 -3.22
CA VAL A 361 2.56 19.46 -3.50
C VAL A 361 1.55 18.38 -3.08
N LEU A 362 1.82 17.10 -3.41
CA LEU A 362 0.98 15.98 -2.98
C LEU A 362 0.94 15.86 -1.45
N GLY A 363 2.07 16.00 -0.78
CA GLY A 363 2.16 16.00 0.68
C GLY A 363 1.36 17.13 1.31
N VAL A 364 1.47 18.35 0.77
CA VAL A 364 0.68 19.51 1.23
C VAL A 364 -0.82 19.29 1.04
N ILE A 365 -1.24 18.87 -0.16
CA ILE A 365 -2.66 18.61 -0.45
C ILE A 365 -3.20 17.53 0.49
N THR A 366 -2.46 16.44 0.67
CA THR A 366 -2.87 15.34 1.57
C THR A 366 -2.97 15.83 3.01
N THR A 367 -1.98 16.56 3.50
CA THR A 367 -1.99 17.10 4.87
C THR A 367 -3.16 18.03 5.12
N ILE A 368 -3.48 18.90 4.17
CA ILE A 368 -4.61 19.84 4.30
C ILE A 368 -5.95 19.10 4.24
N SER A 369 -6.09 18.17 3.28
CA SER A 369 -7.32 17.40 3.08
C SER A 369 -7.61 16.49 4.27
N GLU A 370 -6.60 15.75 4.73
CA GLU A 370 -6.74 14.72 5.74
C GLU A 370 -6.35 15.19 7.15
N ARG A 371 -6.30 16.52 7.37
CA ARG A 371 -5.89 17.12 8.66
C ARG A 371 -6.64 16.56 9.88
N LYS A 372 -7.89 16.13 9.71
CA LYS A 372 -8.72 15.56 10.78
C LYS A 372 -8.32 14.12 11.15
N HIS A 373 -7.63 13.43 10.25
CA HIS A 373 -7.14 12.07 10.40
C HIS A 373 -5.66 12.02 10.81
N ILE A 374 -4.98 13.19 10.85
CA ILE A 374 -3.59 13.28 11.30
C ILE A 374 -3.57 13.49 12.81
N HIS A 375 -3.24 12.44 13.54
CA HIS A 375 -3.08 12.47 14.99
C HIS A 375 -1.66 12.91 15.34
N SER A 376 -1.48 14.20 15.67
CA SER A 376 -0.19 14.81 15.98
C SER A 376 -0.30 15.80 17.12
N HIS A 377 0.64 15.73 18.06
CA HIS A 377 0.74 16.64 19.19
C HIS A 377 1.34 18.01 18.85
N LYS A 378 2.04 18.13 17.70
CA LYS A 378 2.86 19.31 17.38
C LYS A 378 2.66 19.76 15.93
N ARG A 379 1.95 20.89 15.74
CA ARG A 379 1.72 21.48 14.40
C ARG A 379 2.99 21.67 13.58
N TRP A 380 4.10 22.07 14.21
CA TRP A 380 5.35 22.26 13.50
C TRP A 380 5.89 20.96 12.88
N ARG A 381 5.66 19.80 13.53
CA ARG A 381 6.04 18.49 12.96
C ARG A 381 5.23 18.17 11.72
N VAL A 382 3.94 18.44 11.73
CA VAL A 382 3.08 18.24 10.56
C VAL A 382 3.60 19.07 9.39
N ILE A 383 3.94 20.34 9.64
CA ILE A 383 4.52 21.22 8.61
C ILE A 383 5.89 20.71 8.14
N ALA A 384 6.80 20.35 9.06
CA ALA A 384 8.11 19.82 8.72
C ALA A 384 8.02 18.53 7.89
N ASN A 385 7.02 17.69 8.18
CA ASN A 385 6.81 16.44 7.48
C ASN A 385 6.34 16.61 6.02
N MET A 386 5.71 17.75 5.67
CA MET A 386 5.45 18.07 4.26
C MET A 386 6.75 18.20 3.45
N PHE A 387 7.83 18.72 4.06
CA PHE A 387 9.14 18.87 3.40
C PHE A 387 9.96 17.57 3.40
N THR A 388 9.78 16.70 4.39
CA THR A 388 10.51 15.42 4.47
C THR A 388 9.83 14.32 3.66
N PHE A 389 8.52 14.41 3.40
CA PHE A 389 7.77 13.46 2.60
C PHE A 389 8.36 13.25 1.19
N PRO A 390 8.73 14.29 0.42
CA PRO A 390 9.41 14.11 -0.86
C PRO A 390 10.73 13.34 -0.73
N LEU A 391 11.53 13.64 0.29
CA LEU A 391 12.80 12.95 0.54
C LEU A 391 12.58 11.46 0.79
N PHE A 392 11.57 11.12 1.60
CA PHE A 392 11.18 9.73 1.83
C PHE A 392 10.79 9.02 0.52
N MET A 393 9.96 9.65 -0.31
CA MET A 393 9.54 9.10 -1.60
C MET A 393 10.72 8.91 -2.56
N MET A 394 11.64 9.86 -2.62
CA MET A 394 12.82 9.77 -3.47
C MET A 394 13.77 8.63 -3.06
N THR A 395 13.75 8.19 -1.80
CA THR A 395 14.53 6.99 -1.39
C THR A 395 14.06 5.69 -2.04
N TYR A 396 12.88 5.66 -2.68
CA TYR A 396 12.48 4.52 -3.53
C TYR A 396 13.40 4.33 -4.75
N ILE A 397 14.06 5.38 -5.24
CA ILE A 397 14.97 5.27 -6.40
C ILE A 397 16.10 4.28 -6.11
N PRO A 398 16.96 4.48 -5.07
CA PRO A 398 18.00 3.50 -4.76
C PRO A 398 17.47 2.15 -4.30
N ILE A 399 16.28 2.10 -3.64
CA ILE A 399 15.62 0.85 -3.27
C ILE A 399 15.25 0.05 -4.52
N THR A 400 14.68 0.70 -5.53
CA THR A 400 14.27 0.08 -6.80
C THR A 400 15.48 -0.56 -7.51
N VAL A 401 16.60 0.14 -7.57
CA VAL A 401 17.86 -0.40 -8.14
C VAL A 401 18.35 -1.58 -7.32
N ALA A 402 18.45 -1.42 -6.00
CA ALA A 402 18.96 -2.47 -5.11
C ALA A 402 18.10 -3.75 -5.11
N ALA A 403 16.77 -3.60 -5.25
CA ALA A 403 15.83 -4.73 -5.29
C ALA A 403 16.00 -5.63 -6.52
N LEU A 404 16.59 -5.13 -7.62
CA LEU A 404 16.90 -5.97 -8.77
C LEU A 404 17.94 -7.02 -8.44
N PHE A 405 18.99 -6.62 -7.72
CA PHE A 405 20.19 -7.43 -7.53
C PHE A 405 20.17 -8.22 -6.22
N LYS A 406 19.42 -7.76 -5.20
CA LYS A 406 19.36 -8.43 -3.91
C LYS A 406 18.34 -9.55 -3.88
N LYS A 407 18.70 -10.69 -3.28
CA LYS A 407 17.74 -11.68 -2.80
C LYS A 407 17.08 -11.11 -1.57
N VAL A 408 15.77 -11.03 -1.59
CA VAL A 408 14.96 -10.51 -0.48
C VAL A 408 14.10 -11.64 0.07
N GLU A 409 14.22 -11.87 1.36
CA GLU A 409 13.41 -12.85 2.08
C GLU A 409 12.43 -12.12 2.99
N TRP A 410 11.35 -12.79 3.37
CA TRP A 410 10.43 -12.26 4.35
C TRP A 410 11.10 -12.20 5.73
N VAL A 411 11.08 -11.03 6.35
CA VAL A 411 11.55 -10.80 7.71
C VAL A 411 10.41 -10.13 8.48
N PRO A 412 10.04 -10.63 9.67
CA PRO A 412 9.00 -10.01 10.49
C PRO A 412 9.43 -8.59 10.90
N THR A 413 8.49 -7.69 10.91
CA THR A 413 8.66 -6.35 11.51
C THR A 413 8.28 -6.45 12.98
N LYS A 414 9.05 -5.82 13.85
CA LYS A 414 8.72 -5.76 15.28
C LYS A 414 7.75 -4.63 15.52
N HIS A 415 6.66 -4.92 16.24
CA HIS A 415 5.64 -3.95 16.63
C HIS A 415 5.61 -3.85 18.16
N ASP A 416 5.81 -2.66 18.69
CA ASP A 416 5.95 -2.41 20.12
C ASP A 416 4.95 -1.35 20.64
N ILE A 417 4.17 -0.70 19.76
CA ILE A 417 3.26 0.37 20.14
C ILE A 417 1.89 -0.20 20.52
N ALA A 418 1.76 -0.58 21.77
CA ALA A 418 0.54 -1.13 22.32
C ALA A 418 -0.40 0.00 22.78
N VAL A 419 -1.22 0.52 21.88
CA VAL A 419 -2.25 1.52 22.17
C VAL A 419 -3.63 0.97 21.81
N ASN A 420 -4.68 1.49 22.46
CA ASN A 420 -6.07 1.23 22.06
C ASN A 420 -6.65 2.39 21.25
N PHE A 421 -7.87 2.23 20.74
CA PHE A 421 -8.53 3.24 19.90
C PHE A 421 -8.64 4.60 20.62
N ASP A 422 -9.06 4.63 21.88
CA ASP A 422 -9.24 5.87 22.64
C ASP A 422 -7.90 6.59 22.86
N GLN A 423 -6.82 5.84 23.05
CA GLN A 423 -5.47 6.41 23.14
C GLN A 423 -5.03 7.04 21.82
N VAL A 424 -5.25 6.37 20.69
CA VAL A 424 -4.95 6.94 19.36
C VAL A 424 -5.74 8.23 19.14
N MET A 425 -7.02 8.25 19.50
CA MET A 425 -7.88 9.42 19.32
C MET A 425 -7.54 10.56 20.29
N SER A 426 -7.16 10.24 21.53
CA SER A 426 -6.76 11.27 22.53
C SER A 426 -5.48 11.98 22.14
N GLU A 427 -4.57 11.30 21.44
CA GLU A 427 -3.37 11.89 20.89
C GLU A 427 -3.68 12.95 19.81
N GLY A 428 -4.81 12.84 19.09
CA GLY A 428 -5.22 13.76 18.02
C GLY A 428 -6.07 14.95 18.45
N THR A 429 -6.66 14.92 19.67
CA THR A 429 -7.66 15.92 20.08
C THR A 429 -7.08 17.24 20.56
N GLN A 430 -5.78 17.40 20.65
CA GLN A 430 -5.15 18.67 20.97
C GLN A 430 -4.85 19.50 19.70
N ASN A 431 -5.92 20.10 19.13
CA ASN A 431 -5.92 21.27 18.25
C ASN A 431 -4.88 21.33 17.12
N ILE A 432 -5.25 20.86 15.94
CA ILE A 432 -4.73 21.38 14.66
C ILE A 432 -5.62 22.53 14.16
#